data_66b230ba4076fc199ddd32c6d4c461af
#
_entry.id   66b230ba4076fc199ddd32c6d4c461af
#
_cell.length_a   1.000
_cell.length_b   1.000
_cell.length_c   1.000
_cell.angle_alpha   90.00
_cell.angle_beta   90.00
_cell.angle_gamma   90.00
#
_symmetry.space_group_name_H-M   'P 1'
#
loop_
_entity.id
_entity.type
_entity.pdbx_description
1 polymer ?
#
loop_
_entity_poly.entity_id
_entity_poly.type
_entity_poly.pdbx_seq_one_letter_code
_entity_poly.pdbx_strand_id
1 'polypeptide(L)'
;MVPTSVDPLARESLDDLRDHDREVLEFLSHDPDSHVAFQGLRRRLGIHPEQLSRALHRLADSELVERTDLGYRVTPRALSVMSPSAFPSEEQGVIILQTYLPADLDLRALVRGVHGSWIGPLRWYGLSESADGLRLAWALEDDSIRLETLIRPGHLAVIAKVLSPDRLDDAARLGHQLFQHIAREVSGSGHSGLSG
;
A
#
# COMPACT_ATOMS: atom_id res chain seq x y z
N MET A 1 21.11 -27.88 6.93
CA MET A 1 20.14 -27.78 5.83
C MET A 1 18.90 -28.53 6.28
N VAL A 2 17.93 -27.80 6.89
CA VAL A 2 16.69 -28.38 7.43
C VAL A 2 15.61 -28.11 6.40
N PRO A 3 14.92 -29.10 5.84
CA PRO A 3 13.79 -28.86 4.98
C PRO A 3 12.66 -28.28 5.82
N THR A 4 12.23 -27.06 5.50
CA THR A 4 11.03 -26.44 6.06
C THR A 4 9.85 -27.32 5.65
N SER A 5 9.37 -28.09 6.61
CA SER A 5 8.19 -28.94 6.44
C SER A 5 6.98 -28.00 6.29
N VAL A 6 6.51 -27.83 5.08
CA VAL A 6 5.27 -27.11 4.80
C VAL A 6 4.14 -27.97 5.33
N ASP A 7 3.35 -27.42 6.25
CA ASP A 7 2.22 -28.09 6.89
C ASP A 7 1.20 -28.52 5.82
N PRO A 8 0.92 -29.82 5.64
CA PRO A 8 -0.01 -30.29 4.61
C PRO A 8 -1.45 -29.77 4.81
N LEU A 9 -1.86 -29.50 6.04
CA LEU A 9 -3.18 -28.91 6.37
C LEU A 9 -3.32 -27.47 5.85
N ALA A 10 -2.22 -26.75 5.74
CA ALA A 10 -2.21 -25.41 5.23
C ALA A 10 -2.33 -25.34 3.68
N ARG A 11 -1.87 -26.39 2.96
CA ARG A 11 -2.08 -26.50 1.49
C ARG A 11 -3.51 -26.85 1.12
N GLU A 12 -4.18 -27.76 1.85
CA GLU A 12 -5.60 -28.06 1.63
C GLU A 12 -6.48 -26.83 1.79
N SER A 13 -6.13 -25.92 2.71
CA SER A 13 -6.84 -24.66 2.94
C SER A 13 -6.78 -23.66 1.77
N LEU A 14 -5.77 -23.73 0.89
CA LEU A 14 -5.68 -22.89 -0.31
C LEU A 14 -6.47 -23.44 -1.51
N ASP A 15 -6.59 -24.75 -1.61
CA ASP A 15 -7.35 -25.38 -2.70
C ASP A 15 -8.87 -25.18 -2.54
N ASP A 16 -9.33 -24.97 -1.30
CA ASP A 16 -10.72 -24.66 -0.96
C ASP A 16 -11.08 -23.15 -1.05
N LEU A 17 -10.12 -22.28 -1.38
CA LEU A 17 -10.38 -20.86 -1.52
C LEU A 17 -11.30 -20.57 -2.72
N ARG A 18 -12.31 -19.74 -2.48
CA ARG A 18 -13.14 -19.19 -3.56
C ARG A 18 -12.33 -18.25 -4.45
N ASP A 19 -12.77 -18.06 -5.68
CA ASP A 19 -12.07 -17.24 -6.66
C ASP A 19 -11.68 -15.86 -6.13
N HIS A 20 -12.61 -15.15 -5.46
CA HIS A 20 -12.32 -13.84 -4.88
C HIS A 20 -11.37 -13.89 -3.68
N ASP A 21 -11.39 -14.96 -2.89
CA ASP A 21 -10.46 -15.13 -1.74
C ASP A 21 -9.03 -15.30 -2.26
N ARG A 22 -8.89 -16.11 -3.31
CA ARG A 22 -7.59 -16.34 -3.98
C ARG A 22 -7.07 -15.05 -4.59
N GLU A 23 -7.91 -14.32 -5.32
CA GLU A 23 -7.55 -13.06 -5.98
C GLU A 23 -7.08 -12.00 -4.98
N VAL A 24 -7.78 -11.85 -3.85
CA VAL A 24 -7.39 -10.94 -2.75
C VAL A 24 -6.07 -11.37 -2.14
N LEU A 25 -5.89 -12.66 -1.87
CA LEU A 25 -4.71 -13.20 -1.23
C LEU A 25 -3.47 -13.07 -2.13
N GLU A 26 -3.60 -13.42 -3.41
CA GLU A 26 -2.55 -13.25 -4.42
C GLU A 26 -2.13 -11.79 -4.51
N PHE A 27 -3.09 -10.89 -4.60
CA PHE A 27 -2.82 -9.46 -4.69
C PHE A 27 -2.03 -8.93 -3.48
N LEU A 28 -2.46 -9.25 -2.26
CA LEU A 28 -1.76 -8.81 -1.03
C LEU A 28 -0.37 -9.44 -0.90
N SER A 29 -0.16 -10.62 -1.47
CA SER A 29 1.12 -11.33 -1.41
C SER A 29 2.20 -10.76 -2.32
N HIS A 30 1.84 -9.90 -3.28
CA HIS A 30 2.83 -9.22 -4.13
C HIS A 30 3.70 -8.23 -3.34
N ASP A 31 3.15 -7.61 -2.32
CA ASP A 31 3.87 -6.70 -1.43
C ASP A 31 3.50 -7.02 0.02
N PRO A 32 4.15 -8.03 0.64
CA PRO A 32 3.78 -8.56 1.95
C PRO A 32 3.84 -7.53 3.08
N ASP A 33 4.68 -6.50 2.94
CA ASP A 33 4.85 -5.44 3.93
C ASP A 33 3.80 -4.31 3.76
N SER A 34 2.97 -4.40 2.71
CA SER A 34 1.97 -3.40 2.40
C SER A 34 0.69 -3.58 3.21
N HIS A 35 0.16 -2.46 3.70
CA HIS A 35 -1.19 -2.36 4.26
C HIS A 35 -2.09 -1.68 3.24
N VAL A 36 -2.98 -2.43 2.61
CA VAL A 36 -3.85 -1.91 1.56
C VAL A 36 -5.24 -1.60 2.12
N ALA A 37 -5.71 -0.37 1.90
CA ALA A 37 -7.04 0.04 2.33
C ALA A 37 -8.13 -0.72 1.56
N PHE A 38 -9.30 -0.95 2.19
CA PHE A 38 -10.45 -1.61 1.57
C PHE A 38 -10.81 -1.03 0.19
N GLN A 39 -10.83 0.29 0.09
CA GLN A 39 -11.12 0.97 -1.17
C GLN A 39 -10.02 0.78 -2.23
N GLY A 40 -8.77 0.63 -1.81
CA GLY A 40 -7.65 0.26 -2.68
C GLY A 40 -7.83 -1.13 -3.28
N LEU A 41 -8.15 -2.12 -2.44
CA LEU A 41 -8.46 -3.49 -2.86
C LEU A 41 -9.65 -3.52 -3.83
N ARG A 42 -10.75 -2.85 -3.48
CA ARG A 42 -11.96 -2.79 -4.31
C ARG A 42 -11.67 -2.25 -5.71
N ARG A 43 -10.94 -1.13 -5.80
CA ARG A 43 -10.61 -0.52 -7.10
C ARG A 43 -9.71 -1.41 -7.93
N ARG A 44 -8.68 -1.96 -7.29
CA ARG A 44 -7.67 -2.75 -7.99
C ARG A 44 -8.22 -4.08 -8.53
N LEU A 45 -9.03 -4.75 -7.72
CA LEU A 45 -9.57 -6.07 -8.06
C LEU A 45 -10.93 -5.99 -8.79
N GLY A 46 -11.58 -4.82 -8.79
CA GLY A 46 -12.91 -4.67 -9.41
C GLY A 46 -14.01 -5.46 -8.73
N ILE A 47 -13.77 -5.99 -7.52
CA ILE A 47 -14.72 -6.84 -6.79
C ILE A 47 -15.82 -5.98 -6.15
N HIS A 48 -17.06 -6.47 -6.22
CA HIS A 48 -18.18 -5.81 -5.55
C HIS A 48 -17.94 -5.70 -4.02
N PRO A 49 -18.27 -4.56 -3.37
CA PRO A 49 -17.96 -4.32 -1.95
C PRO A 49 -18.38 -5.44 -1.00
N GLU A 50 -19.57 -6.01 -1.17
CA GLU A 50 -20.06 -7.11 -0.32
C GLU A 50 -19.25 -8.39 -0.52
N GLN A 51 -18.88 -8.71 -1.75
CA GLN A 51 -18.09 -9.90 -2.08
C GLN A 51 -16.68 -9.76 -1.50
N LEU A 52 -16.06 -8.58 -1.68
CA LEU A 52 -14.77 -8.27 -1.09
C LEU A 52 -14.80 -8.34 0.44
N SER A 53 -15.82 -7.76 1.08
CA SER A 53 -15.97 -7.81 2.54
C SER A 53 -16.06 -9.26 3.04
N ARG A 54 -16.86 -10.11 2.37
CA ARG A 54 -16.99 -11.52 2.72
C ARG A 54 -15.69 -12.30 2.50
N ALA A 55 -14.97 -12.02 1.43
CA ALA A 55 -13.66 -12.62 1.15
C ALA A 55 -12.65 -12.26 2.24
N LEU A 56 -12.54 -10.97 2.57
CA LEU A 56 -11.64 -10.49 3.62
C LEU A 56 -11.98 -11.07 5.01
N HIS A 57 -13.26 -11.25 5.32
CA HIS A 57 -13.68 -11.90 6.57
C HIS A 57 -13.21 -13.36 6.62
N ARG A 58 -13.47 -14.15 5.57
CA ARG A 58 -13.04 -15.55 5.53
C ARG A 58 -11.51 -15.69 5.62
N LEU A 59 -10.78 -14.83 4.89
CA LEU A 59 -9.32 -14.82 4.92
C LEU A 59 -8.78 -14.42 6.30
N ALA A 60 -9.45 -13.49 7.00
CA ALA A 60 -9.09 -13.11 8.36
C ALA A 60 -9.40 -14.23 9.35
N ASP A 61 -10.57 -14.90 9.25
CA ASP A 61 -10.94 -16.04 10.08
C ASP A 61 -9.99 -17.24 9.91
N SER A 62 -9.41 -17.38 8.70
CA SER A 62 -8.39 -18.40 8.38
C SER A 62 -6.97 -17.96 8.73
N GLU A 63 -6.80 -16.78 9.30
CA GLU A 63 -5.49 -16.17 9.63
C GLU A 63 -4.55 -15.99 8.41
N LEU A 64 -5.10 -15.89 7.20
CA LEU A 64 -4.32 -15.65 5.98
C LEU A 64 -4.14 -14.16 5.68
N VAL A 65 -5.09 -13.33 6.12
CA VAL A 65 -5.04 -11.86 6.01
C VAL A 65 -5.26 -11.27 7.40
N GLU A 66 -4.54 -10.21 7.71
CA GLU A 66 -4.70 -9.44 8.93
C GLU A 66 -5.35 -8.10 8.62
N ARG A 67 -6.34 -7.72 9.42
CA ARG A 67 -6.91 -6.38 9.43
C ARG A 67 -6.21 -5.54 10.49
N THR A 68 -5.65 -4.41 10.08
CA THR A 68 -5.01 -3.43 10.95
C THR A 68 -5.70 -2.06 10.84
N ASP A 69 -5.32 -1.12 11.69
CA ASP A 69 -5.78 0.28 11.58
C ASP A 69 -5.36 0.94 10.26
N LEU A 70 -4.34 0.40 9.61
CA LEU A 70 -3.76 0.93 8.38
C LEU A 70 -4.34 0.27 7.11
N GLY A 71 -5.05 -0.84 7.25
CA GLY A 71 -5.63 -1.59 6.14
C GLY A 71 -5.50 -3.10 6.32
N TYR A 72 -5.49 -3.82 5.21
CA TYR A 72 -5.36 -5.27 5.16
C TYR A 72 -3.98 -5.64 4.66
N ARG A 73 -3.37 -6.66 5.25
CA ARG A 73 -2.11 -7.25 4.79
C ARG A 73 -2.15 -8.77 4.84
N VAL A 74 -1.30 -9.40 4.04
CA VAL A 74 -1.07 -10.84 4.10
C VAL A 74 -0.30 -11.21 5.38
N THR A 75 -0.60 -12.36 5.95
CA THR A 75 0.11 -12.86 7.14
C THR A 75 1.34 -13.71 6.74
N PRO A 76 2.34 -13.85 7.63
CA PRO A 76 3.46 -14.78 7.39
C PRO A 76 3.00 -16.22 7.18
N ARG A 77 1.88 -16.62 7.80
CA ARG A 77 1.27 -17.93 7.60
C ARG A 77 0.83 -18.13 6.15
N ALA A 78 0.14 -17.13 5.57
CA ALA A 78 -0.26 -17.19 4.18
C ALA A 78 0.93 -17.33 3.23
N LEU A 79 1.99 -16.52 3.46
CA LEU A 79 3.21 -16.56 2.65
C LEU A 79 3.93 -17.90 2.72
N SER A 80 3.90 -18.59 3.87
CA SER A 80 4.54 -19.91 4.02
C SER A 80 3.82 -21.01 3.23
N VAL A 81 2.54 -20.82 2.93
CA VAL A 81 1.68 -21.78 2.23
C VAL A 81 1.60 -21.50 0.74
N MET A 82 1.64 -20.24 0.37
CA MET A 82 1.67 -19.83 -1.02
C MET A 82 3.04 -20.18 -1.60
N SER A 83 3.07 -21.03 -2.63
CA SER A 83 4.29 -21.19 -3.42
C SER A 83 4.69 -19.82 -3.98
N PRO A 84 5.99 -19.46 -4.00
CA PRO A 84 6.41 -18.22 -4.59
C PRO A 84 6.03 -18.24 -6.07
N SER A 85 4.89 -17.68 -6.37
CA SER A 85 4.49 -17.40 -7.74
C SER A 85 5.42 -16.31 -8.23
N ALA A 86 6.22 -16.64 -9.23
CA ALA A 86 7.11 -15.68 -9.88
C ALA A 86 6.27 -14.67 -10.67
N PHE A 87 5.65 -13.74 -9.97
CA PHE A 87 5.07 -12.56 -10.60
C PHE A 87 6.10 -11.43 -10.54
N PRO A 88 6.41 -10.81 -11.68
CA PRO A 88 7.27 -9.64 -11.68
C PRO A 88 6.57 -8.49 -10.95
N SER A 89 6.96 -8.21 -9.73
CA SER A 89 6.56 -6.99 -9.02
C SER A 89 7.40 -5.81 -9.49
N GLU A 90 7.48 -5.60 -10.80
CA GLU A 90 8.15 -4.46 -11.41
C GLU A 90 7.18 -3.70 -12.32
N GLU A 91 6.17 -3.11 -11.74
CA GLU A 91 5.66 -1.87 -12.29
C GLU A 91 6.75 -0.81 -12.00
N GLN A 92 7.72 -0.69 -12.92
CA GLN A 92 8.78 0.30 -12.82
C GLN A 92 8.14 1.68 -12.78
N GLY A 93 8.13 2.31 -11.60
CA GLY A 93 7.66 3.66 -11.44
C GLY A 93 8.70 4.67 -11.90
N VAL A 94 8.25 5.80 -12.41
CA VAL A 94 9.08 6.95 -12.78
C VAL A 94 9.14 7.91 -11.60
N ILE A 95 10.34 8.27 -11.15
CA ILE A 95 10.52 9.30 -10.13
C ILE A 95 10.19 10.66 -10.77
N ILE A 96 9.13 11.30 -10.28
CA ILE A 96 8.65 12.58 -10.79
C ILE A 96 9.02 13.77 -9.91
N LEU A 97 9.39 13.51 -8.65
CA LEU A 97 9.82 14.54 -7.71
C LEU A 97 10.74 13.94 -6.65
N GLN A 98 11.77 14.67 -6.27
CA GLN A 98 12.62 14.36 -5.11
C GLN A 98 12.90 15.63 -4.32
N THR A 99 12.95 15.51 -2.99
CA THR A 99 13.26 16.63 -2.10
C THR A 99 13.86 16.15 -0.78
N TYR A 100 14.41 17.07 -0.02
CA TYR A 100 14.88 16.81 1.33
C TYR A 100 13.76 17.03 2.35
N LEU A 101 13.77 16.22 3.39
CA LEU A 101 12.90 16.36 4.57
C LEU A 101 13.76 16.70 5.80
N PRO A 102 13.18 17.40 6.79
CA PRO A 102 13.81 17.54 8.10
C PRO A 102 14.15 16.17 8.69
N ALA A 103 15.37 16.02 9.22
CA ALA A 103 15.83 14.74 9.77
C ALA A 103 15.09 14.34 11.07
N ASP A 104 14.49 15.31 11.75
CA ASP A 104 13.72 15.18 12.98
C ASP A 104 12.20 15.05 12.74
N LEU A 105 11.78 14.76 11.49
CA LEU A 105 10.38 14.61 11.15
C LEU A 105 9.73 13.45 11.90
N ASP A 106 8.64 13.74 12.61
CA ASP A 106 7.78 12.70 13.20
C ASP A 106 6.96 11.99 12.10
N LEU A 107 7.51 10.86 11.62
CA LEU A 107 6.87 10.04 10.59
C LEU A 107 5.50 9.51 11.03
N ARG A 108 5.30 9.23 12.33
CA ARG A 108 4.01 8.74 12.85
C ARG A 108 2.96 9.84 12.81
N ALA A 109 3.34 11.07 13.14
CA ALA A 109 2.44 12.22 13.03
C ALA A 109 2.08 12.48 11.57
N LEU A 110 3.06 12.42 10.65
CA LEU A 110 2.82 12.55 9.21
C LEU A 110 1.85 11.49 8.70
N VAL A 111 2.08 10.21 9.02
CA VAL A 111 1.18 9.12 8.59
C VAL A 111 -0.24 9.36 9.08
N ARG A 112 -0.42 9.75 10.35
CA ARG A 112 -1.76 10.06 10.89
C ARG A 112 -2.45 11.20 10.15
N GLY A 113 -1.70 12.24 9.75
CA GLY A 113 -2.23 13.39 9.02
C GLY A 113 -2.67 13.06 7.60
N VAL A 114 -1.96 12.15 6.93
CA VAL A 114 -2.24 11.82 5.51
C VAL A 114 -3.03 10.53 5.33
N HIS A 115 -3.12 9.66 6.35
CA HIS A 115 -3.83 8.39 6.27
C HIS A 115 -5.30 8.58 5.88
N GLY A 116 -5.73 7.85 4.86
CA GLY A 116 -7.10 7.92 4.36
C GLY A 116 -7.46 9.21 3.61
N SER A 117 -6.52 10.14 3.44
CA SER A 117 -6.79 11.43 2.81
C SER A 117 -7.12 11.33 1.32
N TRP A 118 -7.94 12.27 0.87
CA TRP A 118 -8.22 12.51 -0.55
C TRP A 118 -7.50 13.78 -0.97
N ILE A 119 -6.73 13.70 -2.05
CA ILE A 119 -5.92 14.82 -2.54
C ILE A 119 -6.35 15.11 -3.97
N GLY A 120 -7.30 16.04 -4.14
CA GLY A 120 -7.96 16.24 -5.43
C GLY A 120 -8.64 14.94 -5.91
N PRO A 121 -8.31 14.45 -7.10
CA PRO A 121 -8.86 13.19 -7.62
C PRO A 121 -8.17 11.93 -7.06
N LEU A 122 -7.05 12.10 -6.35
CA LEU A 122 -6.29 10.99 -5.77
C LEU A 122 -6.98 10.47 -4.51
N ARG A 123 -7.10 9.15 -4.42
CA ARG A 123 -7.68 8.42 -3.30
C ARG A 123 -6.58 7.64 -2.59
N TRP A 124 -6.62 7.64 -1.27
CA TRP A 124 -5.73 6.81 -0.47
C TRP A 124 -5.80 5.35 -0.93
N TYR A 125 -4.65 4.77 -1.17
CA TYR A 125 -4.49 3.38 -1.60
C TYR A 125 -4.00 2.51 -0.45
N GLY A 126 -2.90 2.91 0.21
CA GLY A 126 -2.31 2.16 1.30
C GLY A 126 -0.93 2.67 1.68
N LEU A 127 -0.30 1.94 2.58
CA LEU A 127 1.08 2.17 2.99
C LEU A 127 1.84 0.85 3.13
N SER A 128 3.15 0.90 2.97
CA SER A 128 4.07 -0.17 3.36
C SER A 128 5.26 0.39 4.11
N GLU A 129 5.77 -0.39 5.07
CA GLU A 129 6.97 -0.06 5.82
C GLU A 129 8.00 -1.19 5.59
N SER A 130 9.16 -0.83 5.11
CA SER A 130 10.25 -1.77 4.80
C SER A 130 11.57 -1.24 5.33
N ALA A 131 12.64 -2.02 5.21
CA ALA A 131 13.99 -1.60 5.53
C ALA A 131 14.44 -0.36 4.71
N ASP A 132 13.85 -0.18 3.51
CA ASP A 132 14.13 0.95 2.63
C ASP A 132 13.41 2.25 3.02
N GLY A 133 12.44 2.20 3.93
CA GLY A 133 11.67 3.33 4.40
C GLY A 133 10.17 3.13 4.36
N LEU A 134 9.45 4.22 4.58
CA LEU A 134 7.99 4.26 4.56
C LEU A 134 7.50 4.65 3.16
N ARG A 135 6.60 3.87 2.62
CA ARG A 135 5.96 4.13 1.33
C ARG A 135 4.47 4.36 1.52
N LEU A 136 3.99 5.49 1.04
CA LEU A 136 2.58 5.88 1.06
C LEU A 136 2.06 5.93 -0.36
N ALA A 137 0.87 5.41 -0.62
CA ALA A 137 0.33 5.30 -1.98
C ALA A 137 -1.07 5.91 -2.11
N TRP A 138 -1.28 6.59 -3.22
CA TRP A 138 -2.56 7.11 -3.69
C TRP A 138 -2.78 6.69 -5.14
N ALA A 139 -4.04 6.54 -5.55
CA ALA A 139 -4.39 6.21 -6.92
C ALA A 139 -5.62 7.00 -7.38
N LEU A 140 -5.75 7.16 -8.69
CA LEU A 140 -7.00 7.62 -9.29
C LEU A 140 -8.09 6.55 -9.15
N GLU A 141 -9.34 6.95 -9.29
CA GLU A 141 -10.50 6.04 -9.21
C GLU A 141 -10.43 4.92 -10.27
N ASP A 142 -9.93 5.24 -11.45
CA ASP A 142 -9.75 4.31 -12.59
C ASP A 142 -8.42 3.55 -12.55
N ASP A 143 -7.63 3.74 -11.49
CA ASP A 143 -6.28 3.17 -11.28
C ASP A 143 -5.28 3.45 -12.43
N SER A 144 -5.58 4.41 -13.32
CA SER A 144 -4.72 4.76 -14.46
C SER A 144 -3.43 5.46 -14.05
N ILE A 145 -3.43 6.10 -12.88
CA ILE A 145 -2.26 6.72 -12.25
C ILE A 145 -2.23 6.30 -10.78
N ARG A 146 -1.10 5.77 -10.34
CA ARG A 146 -0.76 5.55 -8.95
C ARG A 146 0.47 6.37 -8.60
N LEU A 147 0.41 7.08 -7.48
CA LEU A 147 1.53 7.83 -6.94
C LEU A 147 1.98 7.18 -5.63
N GLU A 148 3.25 6.91 -5.53
CA GLU A 148 3.89 6.40 -4.33
C GLU A 148 4.86 7.44 -3.78
N THR A 149 4.76 7.76 -2.50
CA THR A 149 5.72 8.63 -1.82
C THR A 149 6.63 7.76 -0.97
N LEU A 150 7.90 7.68 -1.34
CA LEU A 150 8.92 7.00 -0.55
C LEU A 150 9.58 8.01 0.38
N ILE A 151 9.48 7.73 1.68
CA ILE A 151 10.05 8.57 2.74
C ILE A 151 11.16 7.80 3.44
N ARG A 152 12.35 8.38 3.45
CA ARG A 152 13.54 7.93 4.17
C ARG A 152 14.01 9.04 5.09
N PRO A 153 14.86 8.76 6.09
CA PRO A 153 15.47 9.83 6.88
C PRO A 153 16.13 10.90 5.99
N GLY A 154 15.65 12.13 6.10
CA GLY A 154 16.16 13.27 5.31
C GLY A 154 15.75 13.33 3.84
N HIS A 155 14.95 12.39 3.33
CA HIS A 155 14.65 12.32 1.90
C HIS A 155 13.20 11.89 1.60
N LEU A 156 12.60 12.54 0.59
CA LEU A 156 11.29 12.17 0.05
C LEU A 156 11.39 12.06 -1.48
N ALA A 157 10.84 11.00 -2.03
CA ALA A 157 10.66 10.84 -3.47
C ALA A 157 9.20 10.53 -3.80
N VAL A 158 8.67 11.13 -4.86
CA VAL A 158 7.36 10.79 -5.42
C VAL A 158 7.58 10.01 -6.71
N ILE A 159 7.01 8.84 -6.76
CA ILE A 159 7.15 7.87 -7.85
C ILE A 159 5.77 7.73 -8.51
N ALA A 160 5.71 7.90 -9.82
CA ALA A 160 4.50 7.68 -10.59
C ALA A 160 4.53 6.31 -11.27
N LYS A 161 3.43 5.58 -11.13
CA LYS A 161 3.11 4.38 -11.91
C LYS A 161 1.91 4.71 -12.77
N VAL A 162 2.06 4.58 -14.08
CA VAL A 162 1.02 4.92 -15.06
C VAL A 162 0.79 3.74 -16.00
N LEU A 163 -0.47 3.54 -16.38
CA LEU A 163 -0.82 2.49 -17.34
C LEU A 163 -0.33 2.81 -18.75
N SER A 164 -0.14 4.11 -19.07
CA SER A 164 0.30 4.56 -20.39
C SER A 164 1.24 5.77 -20.25
N PRO A 165 2.34 5.85 -21.04
CA PRO A 165 3.33 6.93 -20.95
C PRO A 165 2.78 8.34 -21.18
N ASP A 166 1.70 8.50 -21.94
CA ASP A 166 1.02 9.77 -22.17
C ASP A 166 0.37 10.36 -20.91
N ARG A 167 0.21 9.55 -19.84
CA ARG A 167 -0.30 9.99 -18.54
C ARG A 167 0.77 10.57 -17.61
N LEU A 168 2.04 10.57 -18.01
CA LEU A 168 3.14 11.06 -17.15
C LEU A 168 3.01 12.54 -16.81
N ASP A 169 2.56 13.39 -17.74
CA ASP A 169 2.35 14.82 -17.48
C ASP A 169 1.24 15.05 -16.45
N ASP A 170 0.16 14.27 -16.53
CA ASP A 170 -0.90 14.28 -15.53
C ASP A 170 -0.40 13.78 -14.18
N ALA A 171 0.37 12.71 -14.18
CA ALA A 171 0.98 12.16 -12.97
C ALA A 171 1.95 13.16 -12.31
N ALA A 172 2.74 13.90 -13.09
CA ALA A 172 3.63 14.94 -12.57
C ALA A 172 2.85 16.09 -11.90
N ARG A 173 1.76 16.56 -12.51
CA ARG A 173 0.87 17.58 -11.91
C ARG A 173 0.24 17.10 -10.60
N LEU A 174 -0.28 15.88 -10.59
CA LEU A 174 -0.87 15.25 -9.40
C LEU A 174 0.20 14.98 -8.32
N GLY A 175 1.41 14.59 -8.72
CA GLY A 175 2.54 14.41 -7.81
C GLY A 175 2.95 15.71 -7.12
N HIS A 176 2.90 16.83 -7.82
CA HIS A 176 3.15 18.14 -7.23
C HIS A 176 2.06 18.51 -6.21
N GLN A 177 0.78 18.25 -6.50
CA GLN A 177 -0.32 18.46 -5.56
C GLN A 177 -0.18 17.59 -4.32
N LEU A 178 0.17 16.31 -4.51
CA LEU A 178 0.46 15.37 -3.42
C LEU A 178 1.59 15.88 -2.54
N PHE A 179 2.70 16.31 -3.15
CA PHE A 179 3.84 16.86 -2.43
C PHE A 179 3.45 18.10 -1.60
N GLN A 180 2.69 19.03 -2.18
CA GLN A 180 2.22 20.23 -1.46
C GLN A 180 1.32 19.88 -0.28
N HIS A 181 0.52 18.82 -0.38
CA HIS A 181 -0.29 18.34 0.73
C HIS A 181 0.59 17.77 1.85
N ILE A 182 1.53 16.89 1.52
CA ILE A 182 2.48 16.33 2.49
C ILE A 182 3.31 17.43 3.15
N ALA A 183 3.81 18.41 2.38
CA ALA A 183 4.60 19.52 2.92
C ALA A 183 3.82 20.37 3.94
N ARG A 184 2.51 20.55 3.74
CA ARG A 184 1.65 21.24 4.72
C ARG A 184 1.51 20.45 6.01
N GLU A 185 1.34 19.13 5.94
CA GLU A 185 1.26 18.26 7.11
C GLU A 185 2.59 18.25 7.89
N VAL A 186 3.73 18.21 7.20
CA VAL A 186 5.07 18.33 7.80
C VAL A 186 5.22 19.67 8.54
N SER A 187 4.81 20.79 7.91
CA SER A 187 4.94 22.12 8.49
C SER A 187 3.98 22.35 9.67
N GLY A 188 2.78 21.74 9.63
CA GLY A 188 1.79 21.82 10.70
C GLY A 188 2.19 21.04 11.95
N SER A 189 2.92 19.96 11.80
CA SER A 189 3.37 19.12 12.92
C SER A 189 4.49 19.76 13.76
N GLY A 190 5.20 20.75 13.21
CA GLY A 190 6.31 21.44 13.89
C GLY A 190 5.90 22.51 14.91
N HIS A 191 4.62 22.89 15.01
CA HIS A 191 4.17 24.02 15.86
C HIS A 191 3.51 23.62 17.18
N SER A 192 3.38 22.33 17.49
CA SER A 192 2.72 21.87 18.74
C SER A 192 3.67 21.69 19.94
N GLY A 193 4.91 22.15 19.87
CA GLY A 193 5.97 21.87 20.86
C GLY A 193 6.38 23.04 21.76
N LEU A 194 5.79 24.24 21.69
CA LEU A 194 6.20 25.39 22.51
C LEU A 194 4.99 26.12 23.08
N SER A 195 4.37 25.56 24.10
CA SER A 195 3.57 26.28 25.10
C SER A 195 3.48 25.43 26.37
N GLY A 196 4.29 25.78 27.34
CA GLY A 196 4.28 25.22 28.67
C GLY A 196 5.34 25.90 29.50
#